data_1d3d0ddd65de77f61a87817160ed79cd
#
_entry.id   1d3d0ddd65de77f61a87817160ed79cd
#
_cell.length_a   1.000
_cell.length_b   1.000
_cell.length_c   1.000
_cell.angle_alpha   90.00
_cell.angle_beta   90.00
_cell.angle_gamma   90.00
#
_symmetry.space_group_name_H-M   'P 1'
#
loop_
_entity.id
_entity.type
_entity.pdbx_description
1 polymer ?
#
loop_
_entity_poly.entity_id
_entity_poly.type
_entity_poly.pdbx_seq_one_letter_code
_entity_poly.pdbx_strand_id
1 'polypeptide(L)'
;MLDMPILQRRRIEAMILKHVYEVIKERSGEEEARTVIGKAVSNAAIEHGKSMAEALGHEPTLKDFLDIMPLWTKDDALEIEILEADEKKLNFNVKRCRYAEMYREMGLGDIGDLLSCNRDGDFCIGYNPNIELTRTQTIMKGASHCDFRYRMTEKAE
;
A
#
# COMPACT_ATOMS: atom_id res chain seq x y z
N MET A 1 6.30 17.51 -8.88
CA MET A 1 5.74 16.38 -8.10
C MET A 1 4.47 16.85 -7.41
N LEU A 2 3.43 16.04 -7.46
CA LEU A 2 2.17 16.38 -6.81
C LEU A 2 2.30 16.21 -5.30
N ASP A 3 2.14 17.28 -4.55
CA ASP A 3 2.14 17.29 -3.07
C ASP A 3 0.73 16.92 -2.54
N MET A 4 0.17 15.89 -3.13
CA MET A 4 -1.18 15.41 -2.83
C MET A 4 -1.11 14.29 -1.79
N PRO A 5 -1.97 14.33 -0.75
CA PRO A 5 -2.08 13.20 0.17
C PRO A 5 -2.38 11.90 -0.57
N ILE A 6 -1.75 10.82 -0.14
CA ILE A 6 -1.92 9.51 -0.80
C ILE A 6 -3.40 9.07 -0.79
N LEU A 7 -4.14 9.34 0.28
CA LEU A 7 -5.56 9.01 0.34
C LEU A 7 -6.36 9.65 -0.81
N GLN A 8 -6.10 10.95 -1.08
CA GLN A 8 -6.78 11.66 -2.16
C GLN A 8 -6.37 11.09 -3.52
N ARG A 9 -5.10 10.78 -3.70
CA ARG A 9 -4.60 10.13 -4.92
C ARG A 9 -5.30 8.79 -5.16
N ARG A 10 -5.45 7.96 -4.12
CA ARG A 10 -6.14 6.68 -4.20
C ARG A 10 -7.61 6.83 -4.58
N ARG A 11 -8.28 7.88 -4.08
CA ARG A 11 -9.66 8.18 -4.48
C ARG A 11 -9.76 8.45 -5.97
N ILE A 12 -8.89 9.30 -6.50
CA ILE A 12 -8.88 9.65 -7.93
C ILE A 12 -8.61 8.41 -8.79
N GLU A 13 -7.62 7.62 -8.44
CA GLU A 13 -7.31 6.37 -9.14
C GLU A 13 -8.49 5.40 -9.13
N ALA A 14 -9.14 5.26 -7.97
CA ALA A 14 -10.28 4.36 -7.81
C ALA A 14 -11.49 4.78 -8.64
N MET A 15 -11.70 6.06 -8.86
CA MET A 15 -12.81 6.57 -9.68
C MET A 15 -12.77 6.02 -11.11
N ILE A 16 -11.58 5.83 -11.68
CA ILE A 16 -11.46 5.25 -13.02
C ILE A 16 -11.28 3.72 -12.96
N LEU A 17 -10.50 3.21 -12.01
CA LEU A 17 -10.27 1.77 -11.89
C LEU A 17 -11.54 0.98 -11.60
N LYS A 18 -12.51 1.57 -10.90
CA LYS A 18 -13.84 0.98 -10.71
C LYS A 18 -14.49 0.60 -12.05
N HIS A 19 -14.50 1.53 -12.98
CA HIS A 19 -15.10 1.30 -14.30
C HIS A 19 -14.29 0.29 -15.12
N VAL A 20 -12.97 0.37 -15.06
CA VAL A 20 -12.10 -0.61 -15.74
C VAL A 20 -12.37 -2.01 -15.21
N TYR A 21 -12.45 -2.17 -13.88
CA TYR A 21 -12.77 -3.44 -13.24
C TYR A 21 -14.13 -3.99 -13.72
N GLU A 22 -15.17 -3.17 -13.72
CA GLU A 22 -16.51 -3.57 -14.13
C GLU A 22 -16.57 -3.99 -15.60
N VAL A 23 -15.88 -3.27 -16.48
CA VAL A 23 -15.82 -3.62 -17.91
C VAL A 23 -15.12 -4.97 -18.12
N ILE A 24 -14.00 -5.21 -17.45
CA ILE A 24 -13.29 -6.47 -17.56
C ILE A 24 -14.14 -7.62 -16.99
N LYS A 25 -14.78 -7.38 -15.85
CA LYS A 25 -15.66 -8.36 -15.21
C LYS A 25 -16.80 -8.78 -16.13
N GLU A 26 -17.43 -7.82 -16.80
CA GLU A 26 -18.51 -8.08 -17.73
C GLU A 26 -18.04 -8.87 -18.97
N ARG A 27 -16.85 -8.55 -19.48
CA ARG A 27 -16.33 -9.18 -20.71
C ARG A 27 -15.65 -10.52 -20.47
N SER A 28 -14.96 -10.69 -19.37
CA SER A 28 -14.03 -11.82 -19.14
C SER A 28 -14.18 -12.48 -17.76
N GLY A 29 -15.09 -11.99 -16.93
CA GLY A 29 -15.35 -12.55 -15.60
C GLY A 29 -14.56 -11.87 -14.48
N GLU A 30 -14.99 -12.16 -13.27
CA GLU A 30 -14.43 -11.55 -12.04
C GLU A 30 -12.96 -11.90 -11.80
N GLU A 31 -12.59 -13.17 -12.02
CA GLU A 31 -11.22 -13.63 -11.82
C GLU A 31 -10.23 -12.86 -12.70
N GLU A 32 -10.55 -12.71 -13.98
CA GLU A 32 -9.72 -11.94 -14.91
C GLU A 32 -9.67 -10.46 -14.54
N ALA A 33 -10.80 -9.89 -14.13
CA ALA A 33 -10.86 -8.49 -13.68
C ALA A 33 -9.94 -8.27 -12.47
N ARG A 34 -9.98 -9.17 -11.48
CA ARG A 34 -9.09 -9.09 -10.30
C ARG A 34 -7.62 -9.24 -10.69
N THR A 35 -7.31 -10.16 -11.59
CA THR A 35 -5.94 -10.41 -12.06
C THR A 35 -5.37 -9.18 -12.77
N VAL A 36 -6.13 -8.59 -13.69
CA VAL A 36 -5.68 -7.42 -14.47
C VAL A 36 -5.49 -6.21 -13.57
N ILE A 37 -6.47 -5.90 -12.74
CA ILE A 37 -6.39 -4.75 -11.82
C ILE A 37 -5.25 -4.96 -10.81
N GLY A 38 -5.15 -6.14 -10.22
CA GLY A 38 -4.09 -6.47 -9.27
C GLY A 38 -2.70 -6.30 -9.87
N LYS A 39 -2.50 -6.77 -11.09
CA LYS A 39 -1.21 -6.65 -11.79
C LYS A 39 -0.87 -5.21 -12.13
N ALA A 40 -1.84 -4.44 -12.62
CA ALA A 40 -1.63 -3.03 -12.96
C ALA A 40 -1.25 -2.21 -11.71
N VAL A 41 -1.95 -2.42 -10.61
CA VAL A 41 -1.68 -1.73 -9.34
C VAL A 41 -0.33 -2.15 -8.76
N SER A 42 0.01 -3.44 -8.81
CA SER A 42 1.31 -3.95 -8.39
C SER A 42 2.46 -3.27 -9.15
N ASN A 43 2.34 -3.20 -10.47
CA ASN A 43 3.35 -2.52 -11.30
C ASN A 43 3.50 -1.05 -10.92
N ALA A 44 2.39 -0.35 -10.70
CA ALA A 44 2.40 1.06 -10.29
C ALA A 44 3.07 1.25 -8.91
N ALA A 45 2.82 0.33 -7.98
CA ALA A 45 3.41 0.39 -6.64
C ALA A 45 4.93 0.19 -6.68
N ILE A 46 5.41 -0.76 -7.48
CA ILE A 46 6.84 -1.02 -7.67
C ILE A 46 7.53 0.21 -8.28
N GLU A 47 6.93 0.79 -9.31
CA GLU A 47 7.45 2.00 -9.96
C GLU A 47 7.50 3.18 -8.99
N HIS A 48 6.48 3.35 -8.17
CA HIS A 48 6.44 4.38 -7.13
C HIS A 48 7.56 4.19 -6.12
N GLY A 49 7.79 2.95 -5.65
CA GLY A 49 8.89 2.63 -4.75
C GLY A 49 10.26 2.98 -5.34
N LYS A 50 10.49 2.61 -6.60
CA LYS A 50 11.73 2.95 -7.32
C LYS A 50 11.95 4.45 -7.42
N SER A 51 10.91 5.19 -7.79
CA SER A 51 10.96 6.64 -7.91
C SER A 51 11.35 7.32 -6.60
N MET A 52 10.78 6.85 -5.48
CA MET A 52 11.09 7.40 -4.16
C MET A 52 12.50 7.03 -3.70
N ALA A 53 12.97 5.82 -4.01
CA ALA A 53 14.34 5.40 -3.71
C ALA A 53 15.37 6.22 -4.48
N GLU A 54 15.13 6.46 -5.77
CA GLU A 54 16.00 7.28 -6.61
C GLU A 54 16.12 8.72 -6.08
N ALA A 55 15.02 9.27 -5.58
CA ALA A 55 15.01 10.62 -5.02
C ALA A 55 15.85 10.77 -3.76
N LEU A 56 16.10 9.68 -3.01
CA LEU A 56 16.96 9.70 -1.82
C LEU A 56 18.45 9.86 -2.15
N GLY A 57 18.90 9.33 -3.30
CA GLY A 57 20.30 9.33 -3.67
C GLY A 57 21.19 8.35 -2.89
N HIS A 58 20.59 7.47 -2.08
CA HIS A 58 21.25 6.37 -1.37
C HIS A 58 20.29 5.20 -1.22
N GLU A 59 20.79 4.05 -0.83
CA GLU A 59 19.95 2.87 -0.60
C GLU A 59 19.02 3.12 0.61
N PRO A 60 17.69 3.00 0.44
CA PRO A 60 16.74 3.28 1.50
C PRO A 60 16.91 2.39 2.73
N THR A 61 16.80 2.99 3.92
CA THR A 61 16.80 2.29 5.20
C THR A 61 15.38 2.25 5.76
N LEU A 62 15.16 1.50 6.86
CA LEU A 62 13.87 1.53 7.57
C LEU A 62 13.60 2.92 8.18
N LYS A 63 14.64 3.66 8.52
CA LYS A 63 14.47 5.05 8.98
C LYS A 63 13.93 5.93 7.86
N ASP A 64 14.49 5.81 6.66
CA ASP A 64 13.98 6.53 5.48
C ASP A 64 12.52 6.17 5.21
N PHE A 65 12.18 4.89 5.34
CA PHE A 65 10.81 4.41 5.19
C PHE A 65 9.87 5.05 6.24
N LEU A 66 10.30 5.09 7.49
CA LEU A 66 9.54 5.74 8.57
C LEU A 66 9.33 7.23 8.27
N ASP A 67 10.35 7.90 7.74
CA ASP A 67 10.30 9.33 7.42
C ASP A 67 9.31 9.66 6.30
N ILE A 68 9.00 8.72 5.40
CA ILE A 68 8.01 8.94 4.33
C ILE A 68 6.59 8.53 4.72
N MET A 69 6.41 7.83 5.83
CA MET A 69 5.08 7.38 6.29
C MET A 69 4.05 8.51 6.43
N PRO A 70 4.41 9.74 6.82
CA PRO A 70 3.45 10.85 6.87
C PRO A 70 2.67 11.09 5.57
N LEU A 71 3.21 10.71 4.41
CA LEU A 71 2.49 10.82 3.13
C LEU A 71 1.21 9.96 3.12
N TRP A 72 1.24 8.81 3.80
CA TRP A 72 0.10 7.90 3.91
C TRP A 72 -0.81 8.23 5.07
N THR A 73 -0.29 8.85 6.14
CA THR A 73 -1.06 9.17 7.35
C THR A 73 -1.65 10.57 7.34
N LYS A 74 -1.22 11.43 6.42
CA LYS A 74 -1.67 12.82 6.32
C LYS A 74 -3.20 12.92 6.32
N ASP A 75 -3.74 13.97 6.96
CA ASP A 75 -5.16 14.22 7.12
C ASP A 75 -5.90 13.08 7.87
N ASP A 76 -5.21 12.49 8.86
CA ASP A 76 -5.73 11.39 9.68
C ASP A 76 -6.17 10.17 8.87
N ALA A 77 -5.53 9.94 7.71
CA ALA A 77 -5.87 8.81 6.84
C ALA A 77 -5.66 7.45 7.50
N LEU A 78 -4.67 7.37 8.39
CA LEU A 78 -4.38 6.17 9.19
C LEU A 78 -4.13 6.56 10.65
N GLU A 79 -4.69 5.81 11.58
CA GLU A 79 -4.32 5.86 12.99
C GLU A 79 -3.36 4.73 13.28
N ILE A 80 -2.12 5.08 13.60
CA ILE A 80 -1.01 4.13 13.76
C ILE A 80 -0.56 4.09 15.21
N GLU A 81 -0.31 2.86 15.69
CA GLU A 81 0.34 2.60 16.97
C GLU A 81 1.68 1.93 16.69
N ILE A 82 2.79 2.65 16.91
CA ILE A 82 4.14 2.11 16.69
C ILE A 82 4.53 1.25 17.90
N LEU A 83 4.86 0.00 17.63
CA LEU A 83 5.26 -0.97 18.66
C LEU A 83 6.78 -1.06 18.80
N GLU A 84 7.49 -1.01 17.67
CA GLU A 84 8.95 -1.11 17.63
C GLU A 84 9.46 -0.38 16.38
N ALA A 85 10.50 0.43 16.52
CA ALA A 85 11.13 1.11 15.41
C ALA A 85 12.64 1.22 15.66
N ASP A 86 13.42 0.44 14.93
CA ASP A 86 14.88 0.48 14.96
C ASP A 86 15.46 0.21 13.56
N GLU A 87 16.75 0.02 13.45
CA GLU A 87 17.42 -0.20 12.17
C GLU A 87 17.03 -1.50 11.47
N LYS A 88 16.53 -2.48 12.23
CA LYS A 88 16.22 -3.82 11.73
C LYS A 88 14.73 -4.10 11.62
N LYS A 89 13.92 -3.42 12.43
CA LYS A 89 12.49 -3.68 12.53
C LYS A 89 11.68 -2.39 12.59
N LEU A 90 10.54 -2.41 11.92
CA LEU A 90 9.51 -1.39 12.05
C LEU A 90 8.17 -2.10 12.17
N ASN A 91 7.65 -2.16 13.40
CA ASN A 91 6.42 -2.85 13.72
C ASN A 91 5.38 -1.84 14.19
N PHE A 92 4.22 -1.84 13.55
CA PHE A 92 3.10 -0.99 13.98
C PHE A 92 1.78 -1.64 13.64
N ASN A 93 0.75 -1.22 14.35
CA ASN A 93 -0.63 -1.57 14.05
C ASN A 93 -1.34 -0.35 13.48
N VAL A 94 -2.18 -0.58 12.48
CA VAL A 94 -3.11 0.43 11.99
C VAL A 94 -4.44 0.16 12.68
N LYS A 95 -4.90 1.10 13.49
CA LYS A 95 -6.14 0.99 14.28
C LYS A 95 -7.37 1.50 13.52
N ARG A 96 -7.17 2.42 12.60
CA ARG A 96 -8.19 2.96 11.72
C ARG A 96 -7.59 3.19 10.34
N CYS A 97 -8.35 2.85 9.30
CA CYS A 97 -7.94 3.01 7.91
C CYS A 97 -9.03 3.72 7.11
N ARG A 98 -8.80 4.99 6.78
CA ARG A 98 -9.75 5.74 5.94
C ARG A 98 -9.73 5.29 4.49
N TYR A 99 -8.66 4.63 4.04
CA TYR A 99 -8.65 3.98 2.72
C TYR A 99 -9.73 2.91 2.63
N ALA A 100 -9.84 2.05 3.65
CA ALA A 100 -10.87 1.03 3.70
C ALA A 100 -12.27 1.64 3.74
N GLU A 101 -12.47 2.68 4.56
CA GLU A 101 -13.73 3.41 4.63
C GLU A 101 -14.13 3.99 3.28
N MET A 102 -13.18 4.66 2.61
CA MET A 102 -13.36 5.26 1.29
C MET A 102 -13.77 4.23 0.24
N TYR A 103 -13.07 3.11 0.15
CA TYR A 103 -13.40 2.08 -0.83
C TYR A 103 -14.78 1.47 -0.57
N ARG A 104 -15.14 1.27 0.69
CA ARG A 104 -16.47 0.78 1.04
C ARG A 104 -17.56 1.77 0.62
N GLU A 105 -17.36 3.06 0.87
CA GLU A 105 -18.28 4.13 0.44
C GLU A 105 -18.43 4.18 -1.08
N MET A 106 -17.35 3.88 -1.82
CA MET A 106 -17.37 3.85 -3.29
C MET A 106 -17.95 2.56 -3.87
N GLY A 107 -18.35 1.61 -3.02
CA GLY A 107 -18.81 0.29 -3.47
C GLY A 107 -17.67 -0.64 -3.92
N LEU A 108 -16.44 -0.38 -3.49
CA LEU A 108 -15.23 -1.10 -3.88
C LEU A 108 -14.65 -1.96 -2.74
N GLY A 109 -15.46 -2.29 -1.73
CA GLY A 109 -15.00 -3.10 -0.61
C GLY A 109 -14.41 -4.44 -1.02
N ASP A 110 -14.94 -5.05 -2.09
CA ASP A 110 -14.50 -6.36 -2.58
C ASP A 110 -13.12 -6.34 -3.23
N ILE A 111 -12.67 -5.19 -3.71
CA ILE A 111 -11.36 -5.05 -4.39
C ILE A 111 -10.44 -4.02 -3.73
N GLY A 112 -10.81 -3.50 -2.57
CA GLY A 112 -9.99 -2.53 -1.85
C GLY A 112 -8.59 -3.04 -1.54
N ASP A 113 -8.43 -4.34 -1.28
CA ASP A 113 -7.15 -5.00 -1.09
C ASP A 113 -6.26 -4.87 -2.34
N LEU A 114 -6.83 -5.07 -3.53
CA LEU A 114 -6.11 -4.92 -4.79
C LEU A 114 -5.70 -3.46 -5.05
N LEU A 115 -6.53 -2.51 -4.62
CA LEU A 115 -6.32 -1.08 -4.90
C LEU A 115 -5.29 -0.44 -3.96
N SER A 116 -5.17 -0.90 -2.72
CA SER A 116 -4.28 -0.30 -1.73
C SER A 116 -3.48 -1.30 -0.89
N CYS A 117 -4.11 -2.27 -0.24
CA CYS A 117 -3.40 -3.12 0.74
C CYS A 117 -2.23 -3.89 0.13
N ASN A 118 -2.40 -4.41 -1.07
CA ASN A 118 -1.35 -5.18 -1.74
C ASN A 118 -0.18 -4.32 -2.22
N ARG A 119 -0.35 -3.00 -2.30
CA ARG A 119 0.74 -2.07 -2.65
C ARG A 119 1.85 -2.04 -1.61
N ASP A 120 1.54 -2.32 -0.36
CA ASP A 120 2.51 -2.17 0.74
C ASP A 120 3.73 -3.08 0.55
N GLY A 121 3.51 -4.34 0.19
CA GLY A 121 4.61 -5.25 -0.14
C GLY A 121 5.28 -4.93 -1.48
N ASP A 122 4.49 -4.61 -2.49
CA ASP A 122 4.98 -4.30 -3.83
C ASP A 122 5.83 -3.03 -3.86
N PHE A 123 5.43 -2.02 -3.08
CA PHE A 123 6.21 -0.80 -2.92
C PHE A 123 7.65 -1.10 -2.46
N CYS A 124 7.80 -2.01 -1.50
CA CYS A 124 9.10 -2.40 -0.98
C CYS A 124 9.98 -3.06 -2.06
N ILE A 125 9.40 -3.81 -2.99
CA ILE A 125 10.14 -4.41 -4.11
C ILE A 125 10.87 -3.33 -4.91
N GLY A 126 10.23 -2.21 -5.16
CA GLY A 126 10.83 -1.08 -5.87
C GLY A 126 11.70 -0.20 -4.98
N TYR A 127 11.31 -0.01 -3.72
CA TYR A 127 11.97 0.89 -2.79
C TYR A 127 13.28 0.31 -2.25
N ASN A 128 13.20 -0.84 -1.59
CA ASN A 128 14.35 -1.65 -1.19
C ASN A 128 13.88 -3.10 -0.98
N PRO A 129 14.24 -4.05 -1.87
CA PRO A 129 13.78 -5.43 -1.78
C PRO A 129 14.25 -6.18 -0.54
N ASN A 130 15.19 -5.62 0.24
CA ASN A 130 15.61 -6.18 1.52
C ASN A 130 14.67 -5.82 2.66
N ILE A 131 13.70 -4.92 2.43
CA ILE A 131 12.63 -4.63 3.40
C ILE A 131 11.51 -5.62 3.15
N GLU A 132 11.29 -6.53 4.08
CA GLU A 132 10.22 -7.52 4.01
C GLU A 132 9.05 -7.11 4.90
N LEU A 133 7.84 -7.22 4.36
CA LEU A 133 6.60 -7.03 5.10
C LEU A 133 5.98 -8.39 5.44
N THR A 134 5.69 -8.60 6.72
CA THR A 134 4.79 -9.67 7.18
C THR A 134 3.53 -9.01 7.73
N ARG A 135 2.37 -9.45 7.26
CA ARG A 135 1.08 -8.96 7.73
C ARG A 135 0.08 -10.11 7.63
N THR A 136 -0.60 -10.41 8.73
CA THR A 136 -1.52 -11.56 8.81
C THR A 136 -2.98 -11.16 8.66
N GLN A 137 -3.29 -9.89 8.85
CA GLN A 137 -4.67 -9.39 8.80
C GLN A 137 -4.75 -7.93 8.40
N THR A 138 -5.88 -7.53 7.83
CA THR A 138 -6.14 -6.14 7.45
C THR A 138 -7.55 -5.71 7.82
N ILE A 139 -7.71 -4.41 8.11
CA ILE A 139 -9.02 -3.79 8.32
C ILE A 139 -9.89 -3.93 7.07
N MET A 140 -9.28 -3.85 5.88
CA MET A 140 -9.99 -3.99 4.60
C MET A 140 -10.71 -5.33 4.48
N LYS A 141 -10.14 -6.39 5.05
CA LYS A 141 -10.73 -7.74 5.07
C LYS A 141 -11.55 -8.03 6.34
N GLY A 142 -11.80 -7.02 7.16
CA GLY A 142 -12.69 -7.12 8.31
C GLY A 142 -12.02 -7.30 9.66
N ALA A 143 -10.68 -7.27 9.74
CA ALA A 143 -9.97 -7.35 11.01
C ALA A 143 -10.11 -6.05 11.81
N SER A 144 -9.86 -6.13 13.13
CA SER A 144 -9.90 -4.97 14.02
C SER A 144 -8.77 -3.99 13.76
N HIS A 145 -7.65 -4.47 13.26
CA HIS A 145 -6.46 -3.68 12.95
C HIS A 145 -5.62 -4.39 11.89
N CYS A 146 -4.69 -3.65 11.27
CA CYS A 146 -3.67 -4.23 10.40
C CYS A 146 -2.37 -4.39 11.20
N ASP A 147 -1.74 -5.54 11.10
CA ASP A 147 -0.50 -5.88 11.81
C ASP A 147 0.73 -5.77 10.90
N PHE A 148 1.22 -4.56 10.72
CA PHE A 148 2.40 -4.33 9.88
C PHE A 148 3.68 -4.70 10.62
N ARG A 149 4.47 -5.60 10.02
CA ARG A 149 5.75 -6.05 10.56
C ARG A 149 6.80 -5.99 9.44
N TYR A 150 7.52 -4.88 9.40
CA TYR A 150 8.62 -4.71 8.45
C TYR A 150 9.93 -5.13 9.09
N ARG A 151 10.75 -5.79 8.30
CA ARG A 151 12.07 -6.25 8.73
C ARG A 151 13.08 -5.98 7.63
N MET A 152 14.25 -5.43 8.02
CA MET A 152 15.38 -5.34 7.11
C MET A 152 16.10 -6.69 7.09
N THR A 153 16.13 -7.33 5.92
CA THR A 153 16.87 -8.59 5.74
C THR A 153 18.34 -8.31 5.42
N GLU A 154 19.21 -9.29 5.68
CA GLU A 154 20.60 -9.19 5.28
C GLU A 154 20.71 -9.32 3.76
N LYS A 155 21.61 -8.53 3.15
CA LYS A 155 21.89 -8.67 1.73
C LYS A 155 22.50 -10.04 1.48
N ALA A 156 22.00 -10.75 0.47
CA ALA A 156 22.68 -11.92 -0.07
C ALA A 156 24.00 -11.46 -0.68
N GLU A 157 25.09 -12.02 -0.19
CA GLU A 157 26.42 -11.79 -0.78
C GLU A 157 26.57 -12.54 -2.12
#